data_f4cf0dd5be00420a7f240cea67d30d11
#
_entry.id   f4cf0dd5be00420a7f240cea67d30d11
#
_cell.length_a   1.000
_cell.length_b   1.000
_cell.length_c   1.000
_cell.angle_alpha   90.00
_cell.angle_beta   90.00
_cell.angle_gamma   90.00
#
_symmetry.space_group_name_H-M   'P 1'
#
loop_
_entity.id
_entity.type
_entity.pdbx_description
1 polymer ?
#
loop_
_entity_poly.entity_id
_entity_poly.type
_entity_poly.pdbx_seq_one_letter_code
_entity_poly.pdbx_strand_id
1 'polypeptide(L)'
;MFSLFNIAATVAILSKSEQSAHAVAFQKTGDQQHMDALVRSNMRMAISIARKNRRNHLDMDDLIAEAITGIMRAAESFDPEGGASFTSYACQWMRAKVQEYVQANTGAVRCGSRAAKKLWASLARV
;
A
#
# COMPACT_ATOMS: atom_id res chain seq x y z
N MET A 1 -3.50 19.62 -6.88
CA MET A 1 -3.07 18.40 -6.20
C MET A 1 -3.47 17.18 -7.01
N PHE A 2 -2.55 16.27 -7.20
CA PHE A 2 -2.85 15.07 -7.97
C PHE A 2 -3.74 14.13 -7.19
N SER A 3 -4.78 13.65 -7.86
CA SER A 3 -5.56 12.54 -7.34
C SER A 3 -4.77 11.25 -7.53
N LEU A 4 -4.84 10.33 -6.59
CA LEU A 4 -4.23 9.01 -6.74
C LEU A 4 -4.84 8.26 -7.93
N PHE A 5 -6.10 8.54 -8.23
CA PHE A 5 -6.76 7.97 -9.42
C PHE A 5 -6.12 8.47 -10.71
N ASN A 6 -5.74 9.74 -10.76
CA ASN A 6 -5.10 10.29 -11.94
C ASN A 6 -3.73 9.67 -12.16
N ILE A 7 -2.98 9.44 -11.10
CA ILE A 7 -1.69 8.77 -11.19
C ILE A 7 -1.87 7.38 -11.78
N ALA A 8 -2.83 6.62 -11.30
CA ALA A 8 -3.09 5.28 -11.79
C ALA A 8 -3.49 5.27 -13.28
N ALA A 9 -4.22 6.28 -13.71
CA ALA A 9 -4.68 6.36 -15.10
C ALA A 9 -3.57 6.70 -16.08
N THR A 10 -2.51 7.38 -15.63
CA THR A 10 -1.46 7.90 -16.52
C THR A 10 -0.18 7.09 -16.51
N VAL A 11 -0.02 6.12 -15.63
CA VAL A 11 1.22 5.35 -15.46
C VAL A 11 1.11 4.00 -16.14
N ALA A 12 2.12 3.65 -16.94
CA ALA A 12 2.20 2.33 -17.56
C ALA A 12 2.61 1.29 -16.51
N ILE A 13 2.03 0.11 -16.62
CA ILE A 13 2.36 -1.00 -15.73
C ILE A 13 3.62 -1.68 -16.24
N LEU A 14 4.60 -1.85 -15.37
CA LEU A 14 5.84 -2.55 -15.70
C LEU A 14 5.58 -4.06 -15.84
N SER A 15 6.41 -4.73 -16.63
CA SER A 15 6.35 -6.19 -16.75
C SER A 15 6.77 -6.85 -15.44
N LYS A 16 6.49 -8.14 -15.33
CA LYS A 16 6.87 -8.91 -14.13
C LYS A 16 8.38 -8.87 -13.90
N SER A 17 9.17 -9.02 -14.96
CA SER A 17 10.62 -9.02 -14.83
C SER A 17 11.15 -7.64 -14.44
N GLU A 18 10.55 -6.57 -14.96
CA GLU A 18 10.94 -5.22 -14.61
C GLU A 18 10.64 -4.92 -13.15
N GLN A 19 9.48 -5.33 -12.67
CA GLN A 19 9.11 -5.13 -11.28
C GLN A 19 10.04 -5.92 -10.34
N SER A 20 10.35 -7.16 -10.68
CA SER A 20 11.31 -7.94 -9.90
C SER A 20 12.67 -7.27 -9.84
N ALA A 21 13.13 -6.75 -10.99
CA ALA A 21 14.40 -6.05 -11.05
C ALA A 21 14.43 -4.80 -10.17
N HIS A 22 13.33 -4.04 -10.16
CA HIS A 22 13.25 -2.86 -9.30
C HIS A 22 13.24 -3.23 -7.81
N ALA A 23 12.55 -4.31 -7.45
CA ALA A 23 12.52 -4.76 -6.06
C ALA A 23 13.92 -5.19 -5.59
N VAL A 24 14.64 -5.96 -6.41
CA VAL A 24 16.01 -6.38 -6.09
C VAL A 24 16.94 -5.17 -5.99
N ALA A 25 16.84 -4.26 -6.96
CA ALA A 25 17.66 -3.05 -6.96
C ALA A 25 17.40 -2.19 -5.73
N PHE A 26 16.14 -2.05 -5.34
CA PHE A 26 15.79 -1.30 -4.13
C PHE A 26 16.41 -1.93 -2.90
N GLN A 27 16.35 -3.25 -2.77
CA GLN A 27 16.92 -3.95 -1.62
C GLN A 27 18.44 -3.76 -1.53
N LYS A 28 19.10 -3.65 -2.68
CA LYS A 28 20.54 -3.49 -2.72
C LYS A 28 21.00 -2.06 -2.49
N THR A 29 20.29 -1.09 -3.06
CA THR A 29 20.74 0.30 -3.09
C THR A 29 19.96 1.23 -2.17
N GLY A 30 18.73 0.89 -1.86
CA GLY A 30 17.84 1.77 -1.11
C GLY A 30 17.37 2.99 -1.90
N ASP A 31 17.60 2.99 -3.20
CA ASP A 31 17.25 4.13 -4.06
C ASP A 31 15.72 4.25 -4.19
N GLN A 32 15.21 5.39 -3.80
CA GLN A 32 13.77 5.66 -3.79
C GLN A 32 13.13 5.58 -5.18
N GLN A 33 13.91 5.78 -6.24
CA GLN A 33 13.39 5.67 -7.60
C GLN A 33 12.82 4.29 -7.89
N HIS A 34 13.44 3.24 -7.37
CA HIS A 34 12.95 1.89 -7.58
C HIS A 34 11.64 1.66 -6.83
N MET A 35 11.53 2.19 -5.62
CA MET A 35 10.31 2.13 -4.84
C MET A 35 9.17 2.87 -5.55
N ASP A 36 9.45 4.07 -6.06
CA ASP A 36 8.45 4.87 -6.77
C ASP A 36 7.93 4.14 -8.00
N ALA A 37 8.83 3.49 -8.75
CA ALA A 37 8.42 2.72 -9.92
C ALA A 37 7.48 1.57 -9.55
N LEU A 38 7.77 0.87 -8.47
CA LEU A 38 6.95 -0.23 -7.99
C LEU A 38 5.57 0.25 -7.51
N VAL A 39 5.55 1.36 -6.78
CA VAL A 39 4.30 1.92 -6.28
C VAL A 39 3.42 2.36 -7.46
N ARG A 40 3.99 3.06 -8.42
CA ARG A 40 3.24 3.53 -9.58
C ARG A 40 2.68 2.37 -10.39
N SER A 41 3.49 1.33 -10.60
CA SER A 41 3.05 0.16 -11.37
C SER A 41 1.90 -0.59 -10.71
N ASN A 42 1.80 -0.53 -9.40
CA ASN A 42 0.78 -1.27 -8.66
C ASN A 42 -0.34 -0.38 -8.13
N MET A 43 -0.41 0.88 -8.58
CA MET A 43 -1.39 1.83 -8.07
C MET A 43 -2.83 1.41 -8.38
N ARG A 44 -3.08 0.86 -9.57
CA ARG A 44 -4.43 0.40 -9.91
C ARG A 44 -4.90 -0.70 -8.97
N MET A 45 -3.99 -1.61 -8.65
CA MET A 45 -4.29 -2.69 -7.72
C MET A 45 -4.56 -2.14 -6.32
N ALA A 46 -3.77 -1.17 -5.89
CA ALA A 46 -3.96 -0.52 -4.59
C ALA A 46 -5.35 0.12 -4.49
N ILE A 47 -5.74 0.84 -5.52
CA ILE A 47 -7.06 1.49 -5.57
C ILE A 47 -8.17 0.44 -5.57
N SER A 48 -8.01 -0.63 -6.32
CA SER A 48 -8.99 -1.71 -6.39
C SER A 48 -9.19 -2.35 -5.01
N ILE A 49 -8.11 -2.64 -4.31
CA ILE A 49 -8.18 -3.24 -2.99
C ILE A 49 -8.84 -2.29 -1.99
N ALA A 50 -8.49 -1.00 -2.06
CA ALA A 50 -9.09 -0.01 -1.19
C ALA A 50 -10.60 0.08 -1.41
N ARG A 51 -11.03 0.06 -2.67
CA ARG A 51 -12.46 0.12 -2.99
C ARG A 51 -13.24 -1.08 -2.44
N LYS A 52 -12.65 -2.26 -2.51
CA LYS A 52 -13.29 -3.47 -2.00
C LYS A 52 -13.47 -3.45 -0.48
N ASN A 53 -12.66 -2.65 0.19
CA ASN A 53 -12.70 -2.55 1.65
C ASN A 53 -13.33 -1.24 2.12
N ARG A 54 -14.01 -0.54 1.24
CA ARG A 54 -14.62 0.74 1.54
C ARG A 54 -15.65 0.64 2.66
N ARG A 55 -15.60 1.61 3.58
CA ARG A 55 -16.56 1.75 4.67
C ARG A 55 -16.98 3.21 4.78
N ASN A 56 -18.21 3.45 5.20
CA ASN A 56 -18.76 4.81 5.28
C ASN A 56 -17.98 5.74 6.21
N HIS A 57 -17.39 5.18 7.24
CA HIS A 57 -16.66 5.96 8.24
C HIS A 57 -15.16 6.04 7.98
N LEU A 58 -14.70 5.50 6.87
CA LEU A 58 -13.28 5.51 6.52
C LEU A 58 -13.05 6.33 5.26
N ASP A 59 -11.96 7.10 5.28
CA ASP A 59 -11.56 7.88 4.13
C ASP A 59 -10.90 6.98 3.09
N MET A 60 -11.33 7.11 1.84
CA MET A 60 -10.78 6.34 0.74
C MET A 60 -9.29 6.57 0.56
N ASP A 61 -8.83 7.82 0.74
CA ASP A 61 -7.42 8.15 0.62
C ASP A 61 -6.58 7.43 1.69
N ASP A 62 -7.13 7.26 2.88
CA ASP A 62 -6.44 6.53 3.94
C ASP A 62 -6.31 5.05 3.58
N LEU A 63 -7.35 4.47 2.99
CA LEU A 63 -7.30 3.07 2.56
C LEU A 63 -6.27 2.87 1.46
N ILE A 64 -6.21 3.80 0.51
CA ILE A 64 -5.21 3.74 -0.56
C ILE A 64 -3.80 3.89 0.02
N ALA A 65 -3.62 4.78 0.98
CA ALA A 65 -2.32 4.97 1.63
C ALA A 65 -1.86 3.69 2.34
N GLU A 66 -2.78 2.97 2.98
CA GLU A 66 -2.45 1.69 3.60
C GLU A 66 -2.05 0.64 2.57
N ALA A 67 -2.73 0.62 1.44
CA ALA A 67 -2.36 -0.28 0.34
C ALA A 67 -0.95 0.05 -0.17
N ILE A 68 -0.63 1.32 -0.32
CA ILE A 68 0.72 1.75 -0.73
C ILE A 68 1.77 1.29 0.28
N THR A 69 1.46 1.39 1.57
CA THR A 69 2.35 0.86 2.62
C THR A 69 2.59 -0.63 2.40
N GLY A 70 1.56 -1.37 1.98
CA GLY A 70 1.72 -2.78 1.64
C GLY A 70 2.69 -3.00 0.49
N ILE A 71 2.63 -2.17 -0.55
CA ILE A 71 3.59 -2.25 -1.66
C ILE A 71 5.02 -2.01 -1.15
N MET A 72 5.19 -1.03 -0.30
CA MET A 72 6.51 -0.71 0.25
C MET A 72 7.08 -1.86 1.06
N ARG A 73 6.25 -2.50 1.89
CA ARG A 73 6.69 -3.67 2.66
C ARG A 73 7.04 -4.83 1.73
N ALA A 74 6.26 -5.03 0.67
CA ALA A 74 6.55 -6.07 -0.31
C ALA A 74 7.90 -5.83 -0.98
N ALA A 75 8.21 -4.59 -1.33
CA ALA A 75 9.48 -4.26 -1.96
C ALA A 75 10.67 -4.59 -1.06
N GLU A 76 10.51 -4.37 0.25
CA GLU A 76 11.58 -4.63 1.21
C GLU A 76 11.87 -6.12 1.39
N SER A 77 10.86 -6.96 1.23
CA SER A 77 10.96 -8.39 1.57
C SER A 77 10.75 -9.34 0.40
N PHE A 78 10.60 -8.82 -0.83
CA PHE A 78 10.36 -9.66 -2.00
C PHE A 78 11.53 -10.58 -2.30
N ASP A 79 11.22 -11.85 -2.57
CA ASP A 79 12.21 -12.84 -2.98
C ASP A 79 11.92 -13.23 -4.44
N PRO A 80 12.78 -12.81 -5.39
CA PRO A 80 12.56 -13.13 -6.81
C PRO A 80 12.64 -14.63 -7.10
N GLU A 81 13.26 -15.39 -6.22
CA GLU A 81 13.37 -16.85 -6.37
C GLU A 81 12.16 -17.59 -5.81
N GLY A 82 11.22 -16.88 -5.20
CA GLY A 82 10.09 -17.50 -4.50
C GLY A 82 8.95 -17.95 -5.39
N GLY A 83 9.04 -17.78 -6.70
CA GLY A 83 8.04 -18.27 -7.63
C GLY A 83 6.85 -17.36 -7.88
N ALA A 84 6.57 -16.40 -7.02
CA ALA A 84 5.47 -15.45 -7.20
C ALA A 84 5.97 -14.19 -7.89
N SER A 85 5.10 -13.55 -8.67
CA SER A 85 5.43 -12.24 -9.24
C SER A 85 5.40 -11.19 -8.12
N PHE A 86 6.07 -10.06 -8.36
CA PHE A 86 6.03 -8.98 -7.38
C PHE A 86 4.60 -8.51 -7.11
N THR A 87 3.80 -8.35 -8.16
CA THR A 87 2.41 -7.90 -8.01
C THR A 87 1.60 -8.86 -7.12
N SER A 88 1.74 -10.17 -7.34
CA SER A 88 1.03 -11.16 -6.52
C SER A 88 1.45 -11.08 -5.06
N TYR A 89 2.74 -10.95 -4.82
CA TYR A 89 3.27 -10.83 -3.47
C TYR A 89 2.80 -9.53 -2.81
N ALA A 90 2.86 -8.43 -3.56
CA ALA A 90 2.42 -7.13 -3.07
C ALA A 90 0.92 -7.10 -2.76
N CYS A 91 0.11 -7.83 -3.54
CA CYS A 91 -1.33 -7.91 -3.27
C CYS A 91 -1.62 -8.46 -1.88
N GLN A 92 -0.88 -9.47 -1.47
CA GLN A 92 -1.06 -10.06 -0.14
C GLN A 92 -0.78 -9.03 0.95
N TRP A 93 0.32 -8.28 0.78
CA TRP A 93 0.67 -7.22 1.73
C TRP A 93 -0.35 -6.08 1.73
N MET A 94 -0.80 -5.68 0.53
CA MET A 94 -1.79 -4.62 0.41
C MET A 94 -3.09 -4.99 1.13
N ARG A 95 -3.58 -6.21 0.90
CA ARG A 95 -4.80 -6.67 1.56
C ARG A 95 -4.64 -6.72 3.07
N ALA A 96 -3.50 -7.23 3.52
CA ALA A 96 -3.24 -7.33 4.95
C ALA A 96 -3.23 -5.95 5.62
N LYS A 97 -2.54 -4.99 4.99
CA LYS A 97 -2.45 -3.64 5.55
C LYS A 97 -3.79 -2.93 5.57
N VAL A 98 -4.56 -3.05 4.48
CA VAL A 98 -5.88 -2.43 4.41
C VAL A 98 -6.82 -3.04 5.42
N GLN A 99 -6.81 -4.37 5.57
CA GLN A 99 -7.66 -5.05 6.53
C GLN A 99 -7.30 -4.71 7.97
N GLU A 100 -6.01 -4.62 8.28
CA GLU A 100 -5.56 -4.15 9.59
C GLU A 100 -6.13 -2.77 9.91
N TYR A 101 -6.03 -1.88 8.94
CA TYR A 101 -6.52 -0.53 9.11
C TYR A 101 -8.02 -0.49 9.33
N VAL A 102 -8.77 -1.25 8.53
CA VAL A 102 -10.23 -1.33 8.67
C VAL A 102 -10.60 -1.85 10.05
N GLN A 103 -9.96 -2.92 10.50
CA GLN A 103 -10.25 -3.51 11.80
C GLN A 103 -9.91 -2.57 12.95
N ALA A 104 -8.80 -1.85 12.83
CA ALA A 104 -8.38 -0.93 13.87
C ALA A 104 -9.32 0.28 13.99
N ASN A 105 -10.07 0.58 12.93
CA ASN A 105 -10.90 1.77 12.87
C ASN A 105 -12.41 1.46 12.84
N THR A 106 -12.79 0.24 13.19
CA THR A 106 -14.19 -0.14 13.30
C THR A 106 -14.59 -0.32 14.77
N GLY A 107 -15.58 -1.12 15.03
CA GLY A 107 -16.14 -1.28 16.35
C GLY A 107 -15.16 -1.63 17.47
N ALA A 108 -14.09 -2.33 17.13
CA ALA A 108 -13.10 -2.75 18.12
C ALA A 108 -12.34 -1.58 18.73
N VAL A 109 -12.40 -0.45 18.10
CA VAL A 109 -11.68 0.75 18.50
C VAL A 109 -12.00 1.20 19.90
N ARG A 110 -13.17 0.87 20.37
CA ARG A 110 -13.59 1.34 21.69
C ARG A 110 -12.90 0.63 22.83
N CYS A 111 -12.09 -0.36 22.55
CA CYS A 111 -11.31 -1.02 23.59
C CYS A 111 -10.06 -0.18 23.91
N GLY A 112 -8.99 -0.80 24.31
CA GLY A 112 -7.78 -0.11 24.73
C GLY A 112 -7.13 0.80 23.69
N SER A 113 -7.69 0.88 22.52
CA SER A 113 -7.12 1.69 21.45
C SER A 113 -7.49 3.17 21.53
N ARG A 114 -8.26 3.58 22.54
CA ARG A 114 -8.67 4.98 22.66
C ARG A 114 -7.48 5.94 22.69
N ALA A 115 -6.48 5.60 23.46
CA ALA A 115 -5.26 6.41 23.55
C ALA A 115 -4.52 6.48 22.22
N ALA A 116 -4.39 5.32 21.55
CA ALA A 116 -3.73 5.26 20.25
C ALA A 116 -4.50 6.06 19.20
N LYS A 117 -5.83 5.95 19.22
CA LYS A 117 -6.68 6.69 18.29
C LYS A 117 -6.55 8.19 18.51
N LYS A 118 -6.50 8.61 19.76
CA LYS A 118 -6.34 10.01 20.13
C LYS A 118 -5.00 10.55 19.64
N LEU A 119 -3.95 9.77 19.82
CA LEU A 119 -2.62 10.12 19.35
C LEU A 119 -2.61 10.23 17.84
N TRP A 120 -3.20 9.26 17.15
CA TRP A 120 -3.30 9.27 15.69
C TRP A 120 -4.01 10.51 15.18
N ALA A 121 -5.15 10.85 15.78
CA ALA A 121 -5.90 12.04 15.39
C ALA A 121 -5.08 13.31 15.57
N SER A 122 -4.29 13.36 16.64
CA SER A 122 -3.40 14.48 16.92
C SER A 122 -2.32 14.62 15.85
N LEU A 123 -1.71 13.50 15.47
CA LEU A 123 -0.67 13.48 14.45
C LEU A 123 -1.23 13.84 13.06
N ALA A 124 -2.42 13.35 12.75
CA ALA A 124 -3.04 13.57 11.45
C ALA A 124 -3.42 15.04 11.19
N ARG A 125 -3.53 15.84 12.23
CA ARG A 125 -3.88 17.26 12.11
C ARG A 125 -2.71 18.14 11.73
N VAL A 126 -1.53 17.63 11.82
CA VAL A 126 -0.32 18.41 11.54
C VAL A 126 -0.13 18.67 10.07
#